data_cc093b3d44b876b30edb973d0cae83f8
#
_entry.id   cc093b3d44b876b30edb973d0cae83f8
#
_cell.length_a   1.000
_cell.length_b   1.000
_cell.length_c   1.000
_cell.angle_alpha   90.00
_cell.angle_beta   90.00
_cell.angle_gamma   90.00
#
_symmetry.space_group_name_H-M   'P 1'
#
loop_
_entity.id
_entity.type
_entity.pdbx_description
1 polymer ?
#
loop_
_entity_poly.entity_id
_entity_poly.type
_entity_poly.pdbx_seq_one_letter_code
_entity_poly.pdbx_strand_id
1 'polypeptide(L)'
;MLFRDLMHLVEKEHNIAVSLEVCHPVFLHCEELKLAPDQYLHHIPFCRAAKQHDGNQTCSGNKKRSCAIAGHGHCFCGKCPFGILEYAAPVRFENRMTAVLYVGGLVLPNWTAPDFFHGGPPRQAGKNWRTELGRCALFLRQTLEMELRAVALRGNMNQVKRRDEDFYVRNCLAFINDHYQDNIALADLADLLSVNPNYLGGLLRKHLHATFRRQLLRKRLEEAEILLRFHPQLSIGEIAFKCGFSDSNYFSAQFHRERGMSPTDFRKRRRDEFGDYG
;
A
#
# COMPACT_ATOMS: atom_id res chain seq x y z
N MET A 1 19.73 -8.13 -16.53
CA MET A 1 19.32 -7.10 -15.55
C MET A 1 17.82 -7.20 -15.43
N LEU A 2 17.30 -7.43 -14.25
CA LEU A 2 15.84 -7.48 -14.01
C LEU A 2 15.26 -6.07 -13.95
N PHE A 3 13.97 -5.92 -14.20
CA PHE A 3 13.32 -4.60 -14.16
C PHE A 3 13.48 -3.91 -12.80
N ARG A 4 13.43 -4.64 -11.70
CA ARG A 4 13.69 -4.10 -10.34
C ARG A 4 15.08 -3.48 -10.19
N ASP A 5 16.09 -4.08 -10.83
CA ASP A 5 17.48 -3.56 -10.78
C ASP A 5 17.59 -2.27 -11.61
N LEU A 6 16.87 -2.21 -12.74
CA LEU A 6 16.78 -1.01 -13.55
C LEU A 6 16.12 0.15 -12.82
N MET A 7 15.04 -0.11 -12.05
CA MET A 7 14.41 0.92 -11.21
C MET A 7 15.43 1.52 -10.24
N HIS A 8 16.18 0.68 -9.49
CA HIS A 8 17.22 1.14 -8.56
C HIS A 8 18.36 1.91 -9.26
N LEU A 9 18.73 1.49 -10.46
CA LEU A 9 19.73 2.20 -11.24
C LEU A 9 19.27 3.62 -11.58
N VAL A 10 18.05 3.76 -12.10
CA VAL A 10 17.45 5.06 -12.45
C VAL A 10 17.30 5.96 -11.19
N GLU A 11 16.89 5.38 -10.06
CA GLU A 11 16.83 6.11 -8.78
C GLU A 11 18.17 6.72 -8.40
N LYS A 12 19.24 5.90 -8.47
CA LYS A 12 20.59 6.31 -8.10
C LYS A 12 21.16 7.36 -9.05
N GLU A 13 21.01 7.14 -10.36
CA GLU A 13 21.55 8.05 -11.39
C GLU A 13 20.88 9.43 -11.35
N HIS A 14 19.58 9.47 -11.10
CA HIS A 14 18.81 10.72 -11.11
C HIS A 14 18.52 11.29 -9.72
N ASN A 15 18.92 10.61 -8.65
CA ASN A 15 18.59 10.97 -7.26
C ASN A 15 17.08 11.24 -7.09
N ILE A 16 16.27 10.28 -7.50
CA ILE A 16 14.79 10.28 -7.44
C ILE A 16 14.31 9.00 -6.79
N ALA A 17 13.01 8.91 -6.51
CA ALA A 17 12.38 7.67 -6.08
C ALA A 17 11.52 7.11 -7.20
N VAL A 18 11.51 5.79 -7.34
CA VAL A 18 10.68 5.06 -8.28
C VAL A 18 9.88 4.01 -7.52
N SER A 19 8.57 3.97 -7.72
CA SER A 19 7.72 2.93 -7.15
C SER A 19 6.65 2.50 -8.13
N LEU A 20 6.13 1.29 -7.95
CA LEU A 20 5.13 0.70 -8.82
C LEU A 20 3.91 0.28 -8.00
N GLU A 21 2.75 0.88 -8.28
CA GLU A 21 1.47 0.38 -7.81
C GLU A 21 1.01 -0.74 -8.72
N VAL A 22 1.03 -1.95 -8.22
CA VAL A 22 0.71 -3.15 -8.97
C VAL A 22 -0.80 -3.37 -9.00
N CYS A 23 -1.38 -3.37 -10.21
CA CYS A 23 -2.80 -3.63 -10.45
C CYS A 23 -3.04 -5.01 -11.07
N HIS A 24 -1.99 -5.76 -11.41
CA HIS A 24 -2.11 -7.07 -12.06
C HIS A 24 -1.20 -8.11 -11.40
N PRO A 25 -1.71 -9.32 -11.15
CA PRO A 25 -0.98 -10.36 -10.41
C PRO A 25 0.27 -10.91 -11.07
N VAL A 26 0.52 -10.61 -12.35
CA VAL A 26 1.74 -11.03 -13.06
C VAL A 26 3.01 -10.63 -12.32
N PHE A 27 3.02 -9.47 -11.66
CA PHE A 27 4.14 -8.98 -10.86
C PHE A 27 4.44 -9.78 -9.59
N LEU A 28 3.49 -10.61 -9.16
CA LEU A 28 3.63 -11.45 -7.97
C LEU A 28 4.06 -12.88 -8.33
N HIS A 29 3.78 -13.32 -9.57
CA HIS A 29 3.98 -14.71 -10.00
C HIS A 29 5.10 -14.89 -11.01
N CYS A 30 5.50 -13.84 -11.70
CA CYS A 30 6.60 -13.88 -12.64
C CYS A 30 7.87 -13.37 -11.96
N GLU A 31 8.85 -14.23 -11.78
CA GLU A 31 10.10 -13.88 -11.09
C GLU A 31 10.86 -12.76 -11.81
N GLU A 32 10.75 -12.69 -13.13
CA GLU A 32 11.36 -11.63 -13.94
C GLU A 32 10.75 -10.25 -13.67
N LEU A 33 9.47 -10.21 -13.28
CA LEU A 33 8.70 -8.98 -13.00
C LEU A 33 8.55 -8.68 -11.51
N LYS A 34 9.01 -9.58 -10.64
CA LYS A 34 8.92 -9.41 -9.19
C LYS A 34 9.76 -8.24 -8.73
N LEU A 35 9.13 -7.34 -8.00
CA LEU A 35 9.77 -6.15 -7.45
C LEU A 35 10.48 -6.43 -6.12
N ALA A 36 11.42 -5.59 -5.75
CA ALA A 36 11.93 -5.53 -4.40
C ALA A 36 10.88 -4.94 -3.44
N PRO A 37 10.89 -5.31 -2.14
CA PRO A 37 9.86 -4.88 -1.18
C PRO A 37 9.68 -3.37 -1.08
N ASP A 38 10.74 -2.60 -1.25
CA ASP A 38 10.73 -1.13 -1.20
C ASP A 38 10.15 -0.49 -2.46
N GLN A 39 10.04 -1.21 -3.57
CA GLN A 39 9.54 -0.70 -4.84
C GLN A 39 8.01 -0.69 -4.96
N TYR A 40 7.30 -1.36 -4.05
CA TYR A 40 5.83 -1.31 -3.98
C TYR A 40 5.28 -0.06 -3.30
N LEU A 41 6.12 0.69 -2.61
CA LEU A 41 5.73 1.83 -1.80
C LEU A 41 6.66 3.03 -2.06
N HIS A 42 6.14 4.23 -1.85
CA HIS A 42 7.01 5.40 -1.77
C HIS A 42 7.93 5.27 -0.54
N HIS A 43 9.22 5.12 -0.78
CA HIS A 43 10.20 4.68 0.22
C HIS A 43 11.23 5.75 0.62
N ILE A 44 11.11 6.98 0.11
CA ILE A 44 11.98 8.07 0.60
C ILE A 44 11.82 8.24 2.11
N PRO A 45 12.89 8.65 2.83
CA PRO A 45 12.86 8.73 4.29
C PRO A 45 11.68 9.54 4.83
N PHE A 46 11.34 10.64 4.17
CA PHE A 46 10.18 11.45 4.51
C PHE A 46 8.85 10.67 4.40
N CYS A 47 8.63 9.92 3.32
CA CYS A 47 7.39 9.15 3.15
C CYS A 47 7.25 8.04 4.19
N ARG A 48 8.36 7.43 4.61
CA ARG A 48 8.36 6.44 5.70
C ARG A 48 7.96 7.09 7.02
N ALA A 49 8.56 8.22 7.38
CA ALA A 49 8.22 8.97 8.59
C ALA A 49 6.77 9.44 8.59
N ALA A 50 6.28 10.00 7.48
CA ALA A 50 4.90 10.45 7.35
C ALA A 50 3.88 9.31 7.57
N LYS A 51 4.15 8.10 7.05
CA LYS A 51 3.29 6.94 7.26
C LYS A 51 3.29 6.45 8.70
N GLN A 52 4.42 6.55 9.39
CA GLN A 52 4.52 6.20 10.83
C GLN A 52 3.80 7.22 11.72
N HIS A 53 3.69 8.47 11.26
CA HIS A 53 3.08 9.59 11.98
C HIS A 53 1.64 9.91 11.52
N ASP A 54 0.76 8.93 11.34
CA ASP A 54 -0.66 9.10 10.94
C ASP A 54 -0.92 9.45 9.46
N GLY A 55 0.11 9.57 8.64
CA GLY A 55 -0.03 9.89 7.22
C GLY A 55 -0.52 8.74 6.32
N ASN A 56 -0.73 7.56 6.88
CA ASN A 56 -1.04 6.37 6.07
C ASN A 56 -2.37 6.49 5.33
N GLN A 57 -3.44 6.95 5.99
CA GLN A 57 -4.75 7.15 5.35
C GLN A 57 -4.70 8.23 4.27
N THR A 58 -3.98 9.32 4.53
CA THR A 58 -3.78 10.42 3.58
C THR A 58 -3.02 9.94 2.34
N CYS A 59 -1.95 9.15 2.52
CA CYS A 59 -1.20 8.54 1.42
C CYS A 59 -2.06 7.57 0.63
N SER A 60 -2.78 6.67 1.29
CA SER A 60 -3.65 5.67 0.67
C SER A 60 -4.76 6.33 -0.16
N GLY A 61 -5.43 7.35 0.40
CA GLY A 61 -6.45 8.12 -0.31
C GLY A 61 -5.90 8.87 -1.53
N ASN A 62 -4.68 9.43 -1.43
CA ASN A 62 -4.02 10.05 -2.56
C ASN A 62 -3.68 9.03 -3.67
N LYS A 63 -3.20 7.87 -3.30
CA LYS A 63 -2.85 6.78 -4.20
C LYS A 63 -4.08 6.27 -4.96
N LYS A 64 -5.21 6.05 -4.27
CA LYS A 64 -6.49 5.69 -4.91
C LYS A 64 -6.92 6.70 -5.97
N ARG A 65 -6.86 8.02 -5.67
CA ARG A 65 -7.17 9.07 -6.64
C ARG A 65 -6.21 9.07 -7.82
N SER A 66 -4.93 8.90 -7.56
CA SER A 66 -3.89 8.83 -8.58
C SER A 66 -4.10 7.63 -9.52
N CYS A 67 -4.41 6.45 -8.99
CA CYS A 67 -4.74 5.26 -9.78
C CYS A 67 -6.01 5.47 -10.63
N ALA A 68 -7.04 6.13 -10.09
CA ALA A 68 -8.25 6.44 -10.85
C ALA A 68 -7.94 7.37 -12.06
N ILE A 69 -7.13 8.42 -11.86
CA ILE A 69 -6.68 9.31 -12.94
C ILE A 69 -5.86 8.53 -13.99
N ALA A 70 -4.91 7.72 -13.54
CA ALA A 70 -4.08 6.89 -14.43
C ALA A 70 -4.92 5.86 -15.22
N GLY A 71 -6.02 5.38 -14.64
CA GLY A 71 -6.98 4.47 -15.29
C GLY A 71 -7.54 5.01 -16.60
N HIS A 72 -7.68 6.32 -16.74
CA HIS A 72 -8.07 6.99 -18.01
C HIS A 72 -6.96 6.97 -19.07
N GLY A 73 -5.77 6.47 -18.76
CA GLY A 73 -4.68 6.26 -19.71
C GLY A 73 -3.72 7.44 -19.87
N HIS A 74 -3.87 8.49 -19.08
CA HIS A 74 -3.01 9.67 -19.15
C HIS A 74 -1.91 9.63 -18.11
N CYS A 75 -0.69 10.04 -18.54
CA CYS A 75 0.38 10.38 -17.61
C CYS A 75 0.10 11.77 -17.02
N PHE A 76 0.49 12.00 -15.79
CA PHE A 76 0.32 13.30 -15.15
C PHE A 76 1.40 13.56 -14.10
N CYS A 77 1.63 14.85 -13.83
CA CYS A 77 2.42 15.27 -12.67
C CYS A 77 1.48 15.58 -11.53
N GLY A 78 1.80 15.07 -10.35
CA GLY A 78 1.07 15.30 -9.12
C GLY A 78 1.94 15.86 -8.01
N LYS A 79 1.27 16.48 -7.04
CA LYS A 79 1.83 16.81 -5.74
C LYS A 79 0.96 16.15 -4.68
N CYS A 80 1.57 15.28 -3.87
CA CYS A 80 0.84 14.62 -2.80
C CYS A 80 0.48 15.63 -1.68
N PRO A 81 -0.43 15.30 -0.76
CA PRO A 81 -0.80 16.18 0.36
C PRO A 81 0.36 16.66 1.22
N PHE A 82 1.47 15.91 1.25
CA PHE A 82 2.69 16.28 1.97
C PHE A 82 3.70 17.08 1.13
N GLY A 83 3.34 17.48 -0.08
CA GLY A 83 4.18 18.31 -0.94
C GLY A 83 5.18 17.57 -1.81
N ILE A 84 5.19 16.25 -1.80
CA ILE A 84 6.07 15.45 -2.66
C ILE A 84 5.56 15.47 -4.10
N LEU A 85 6.45 15.79 -5.03
CA LEU A 85 6.19 15.86 -6.46
C LEU A 85 6.52 14.52 -7.12
N GLU A 86 5.63 14.08 -8.00
CA GLU A 86 5.72 12.81 -8.71
C GLU A 86 5.17 12.92 -10.12
N TYR A 87 5.70 12.11 -11.00
CA TYR A 87 5.16 11.82 -12.32
C TYR A 87 4.54 10.42 -12.29
N ALA A 88 3.25 10.32 -12.57
CA ALA A 88 2.52 9.07 -12.63
C ALA A 88 2.31 8.64 -14.08
N ALA A 89 2.68 7.41 -14.41
CA ALA A 89 2.53 6.83 -15.74
C ALA A 89 1.81 5.48 -15.67
N PRO A 90 0.63 5.34 -16.29
CA PRO A 90 -0.03 4.04 -16.37
C PRO A 90 0.76 3.08 -17.26
N VAL A 91 1.02 1.88 -16.77
CA VAL A 91 1.60 0.77 -17.50
C VAL A 91 0.47 -0.11 -18.02
N ARG A 92 0.47 -0.39 -19.31
CA ARG A 92 -0.61 -1.16 -19.96
C ARG A 92 -0.09 -2.40 -20.66
N PHE A 93 -0.87 -3.45 -20.54
CA PHE A 93 -0.69 -4.67 -21.30
C PHE A 93 -2.05 -5.17 -21.82
N GLU A 94 -2.17 -5.50 -23.10
CA GLU A 94 -3.42 -5.93 -23.76
C GLU A 94 -4.62 -5.01 -23.43
N ASN A 95 -4.43 -3.71 -23.56
CA ASN A 95 -5.41 -2.66 -23.26
C ASN A 95 -5.87 -2.57 -21.79
N ARG A 96 -5.27 -3.31 -20.86
CA ARG A 96 -5.56 -3.24 -19.43
C ARG A 96 -4.44 -2.53 -18.69
N MET A 97 -4.81 -1.71 -17.72
CA MET A 97 -3.82 -1.15 -16.79
C MET A 97 -3.32 -2.27 -15.88
N THR A 98 -2.02 -2.50 -15.92
CA THR A 98 -1.36 -3.55 -15.12
C THR A 98 -0.66 -2.98 -13.90
N ALA A 99 -0.24 -1.73 -13.98
CA ALA A 99 0.39 -1.01 -12.89
C ALA A 99 0.32 0.50 -13.13
N VAL A 100 0.63 1.27 -12.10
CA VAL A 100 0.96 2.71 -12.21
C VAL A 100 2.39 2.91 -11.71
N LEU A 101 3.23 3.42 -12.59
CA LEU A 101 4.62 3.77 -12.29
C LEU A 101 4.65 5.20 -11.74
N TYR A 102 5.25 5.38 -10.58
CA TYR A 102 5.51 6.68 -9.97
C TYR A 102 7.00 6.97 -9.99
N VAL A 103 7.36 8.13 -10.51
CA VAL A 103 8.74 8.62 -10.57
C VAL A 103 8.78 10.00 -9.94
N GLY A 104 9.58 10.20 -8.88
CA GLY A 104 9.56 11.48 -8.21
C GLY A 104 10.34 11.52 -6.91
N GLY A 105 9.67 11.87 -5.83
CA GLY A 105 10.30 12.06 -4.53
C GLY A 105 10.93 13.44 -4.36
N LEU A 106 10.52 14.41 -5.18
CA LEU A 106 11.05 15.78 -5.16
C LEU A 106 10.15 16.71 -4.35
N VAL A 107 10.69 17.86 -3.94
CA VAL A 107 9.92 18.93 -3.31
C VAL A 107 10.18 20.25 -4.01
N LEU A 108 9.23 21.20 -3.91
CA LEU A 108 9.45 22.56 -4.36
C LEU A 108 10.49 23.27 -3.47
N PRO A 109 11.18 24.32 -3.96
CA PRO A 109 12.18 25.07 -3.19
C PRO A 109 11.63 25.68 -1.89
N ASN A 110 10.34 25.99 -1.85
CA ASN A 110 9.65 26.55 -0.68
C ASN A 110 8.98 25.49 0.23
N TRP A 111 9.30 24.20 0.04
CA TRP A 111 8.78 23.15 0.88
C TRP A 111 9.41 23.22 2.28
N THR A 112 8.58 23.13 3.28
CA THR A 112 9.01 23.07 4.70
C THR A 112 8.73 21.71 5.27
N ALA A 113 9.68 21.17 6.01
CA ALA A 113 9.51 19.90 6.69
C ALA A 113 8.46 20.04 7.81
N PRO A 114 7.48 19.13 7.92
CA PRO A 114 6.62 19.05 9.09
C PRO A 114 7.41 18.71 10.36
N ASP A 115 6.90 19.11 11.53
CA ASP A 115 7.57 18.97 12.83
C ASP A 115 7.95 17.52 13.20
N PHE A 116 7.20 16.53 12.68
CA PHE A 116 7.49 15.12 12.91
C PHE A 116 8.70 14.59 12.12
N PHE A 117 9.24 15.35 11.16
CA PHE A 117 10.31 14.88 10.30
C PHE A 117 11.64 15.59 10.59
N HIS A 118 12.58 14.88 11.17
CA HIS A 118 13.90 15.38 11.54
C HIS A 118 15.01 14.91 10.58
N GLY A 119 14.65 14.29 9.46
CA GLY A 119 15.61 13.86 8.44
C GLY A 119 16.04 14.97 7.48
N GLY A 120 17.02 14.68 6.62
CA GLY A 120 17.39 15.57 5.52
C GLY A 120 16.23 15.79 4.54
N PRO A 121 16.06 17.01 3.99
CA PRO A 121 14.97 17.31 3.08
C PRO A 121 15.08 16.45 1.82
N PRO A 122 13.94 16.08 1.19
CA PRO A 122 13.95 15.46 -0.13
C PRO A 122 14.64 16.39 -1.15
N ARG A 123 15.10 15.81 -2.26
CA ARG A 123 15.73 16.59 -3.36
C ARG A 123 14.78 17.69 -3.85
N GLN A 124 15.31 18.91 -3.99
CA GLN A 124 14.55 20.01 -4.55
C GLN A 124 14.39 19.89 -6.07
N ALA A 125 13.21 20.23 -6.53
CA ALA A 125 12.86 20.23 -7.95
C ALA A 125 13.54 21.38 -8.68
N GLY A 126 14.31 21.07 -9.72
CA GLY A 126 14.84 22.07 -10.66
C GLY A 126 13.76 22.60 -11.62
N LYS A 127 14.08 23.62 -12.41
CA LYS A 127 13.13 24.24 -13.36
C LYS A 127 12.48 23.24 -14.33
N ASN A 128 13.21 22.21 -14.76
CA ASN A 128 12.78 21.23 -15.76
C ASN A 128 12.36 19.88 -15.17
N TRP A 129 12.03 19.83 -13.88
CA TRP A 129 11.75 18.58 -13.19
C TRP A 129 10.66 17.71 -13.84
N ARG A 130 9.61 18.35 -14.43
CA ARG A 130 8.55 17.59 -15.12
C ARG A 130 9.07 16.83 -16.33
N THR A 131 9.95 17.47 -17.12
CA THR A 131 10.58 16.83 -18.29
C THR A 131 11.56 15.75 -17.86
N GLU A 132 12.33 16.00 -16.82
CA GLU A 132 13.26 15.00 -16.23
C GLU A 132 12.51 13.75 -15.77
N LEU A 133 11.52 13.91 -14.89
CA LEU A 133 10.73 12.78 -14.39
C LEU A 133 9.94 12.10 -15.52
N GLY A 134 9.40 12.87 -16.47
CA GLY A 134 8.68 12.33 -17.60
C GLY A 134 9.55 11.44 -18.52
N ARG A 135 10.81 11.81 -18.74
CA ARG A 135 11.77 10.98 -19.50
C ARG A 135 12.08 9.68 -18.78
N CYS A 136 12.39 9.73 -17.48
CA CYS A 136 12.62 8.54 -16.67
C CYS A 136 11.39 7.63 -16.64
N ALA A 137 10.20 8.20 -16.45
CA ALA A 137 8.96 7.47 -16.42
C ALA A 137 8.63 6.82 -17.78
N LEU A 138 8.85 7.53 -18.89
CA LEU A 138 8.64 6.99 -20.22
C LEU A 138 9.57 5.83 -20.52
N PHE A 139 10.85 5.97 -20.20
CA PHE A 139 11.85 4.92 -20.36
C PHE A 139 11.49 3.66 -19.56
N LEU A 140 11.24 3.81 -18.26
CA LEU A 140 10.87 2.69 -17.38
C LEU A 140 9.55 2.04 -17.80
N ARG A 141 8.54 2.84 -18.16
CA ARG A 141 7.26 2.33 -18.65
C ARG A 141 7.42 1.49 -19.90
N GLN A 142 8.13 1.99 -20.92
CA GLN A 142 8.35 1.27 -22.17
C GLN A 142 9.11 -0.04 -21.94
N THR A 143 10.14 0.00 -21.10
CA THR A 143 10.90 -1.21 -20.74
C THR A 143 10.00 -2.23 -20.05
N LEU A 144 9.18 -1.80 -19.09
CA LEU A 144 8.27 -2.70 -18.40
C LEU A 144 7.18 -3.28 -19.31
N GLU A 145 6.63 -2.48 -20.22
CA GLU A 145 5.67 -2.96 -21.24
C GLU A 145 6.30 -3.97 -22.19
N MET A 146 7.58 -3.80 -22.54
CA MET A 146 8.34 -4.79 -23.33
C MET A 146 8.57 -6.09 -22.55
N GLU A 147 8.95 -6.01 -21.27
CA GLU A 147 9.11 -7.19 -20.42
C GLU A 147 7.79 -7.94 -20.23
N LEU A 148 6.67 -7.24 -20.03
CA LEU A 148 5.33 -7.85 -19.97
C LEU A 148 5.02 -8.63 -21.26
N ARG A 149 5.32 -8.07 -22.43
CA ARG A 149 5.15 -8.75 -23.72
C ARG A 149 6.06 -9.97 -23.84
N ALA A 150 7.34 -9.85 -23.44
CA ALA A 150 8.29 -10.95 -23.48
C ALA A 150 7.85 -12.12 -22.57
N VAL A 151 7.36 -11.82 -21.37
CA VAL A 151 6.79 -12.82 -20.45
C VAL A 151 5.55 -13.48 -21.04
N ALA A 152 4.68 -12.72 -21.71
CA ALA A 152 3.50 -13.24 -22.39
C ALA A 152 3.87 -14.22 -23.51
N LEU A 153 4.85 -13.85 -24.35
CA LEU A 153 5.31 -14.68 -25.47
C LEU A 153 5.98 -15.98 -25.00
N ARG A 154 6.69 -15.98 -23.87
CA ARG A 154 7.28 -17.19 -23.29
C ARG A 154 6.24 -18.16 -22.69
N GLY A 155 4.96 -17.81 -22.74
CA GLY A 155 3.87 -18.62 -22.17
C GLY A 155 3.77 -18.56 -20.64
N ASN A 156 4.66 -17.82 -19.97
CA ASN A 156 4.66 -17.66 -18.52
C ASN A 156 3.41 -16.92 -18.01
N MET A 157 2.75 -16.12 -18.85
CA MET A 157 1.44 -15.55 -18.52
C MET A 157 0.31 -16.57 -18.53
N ASN A 158 0.46 -17.72 -19.22
CA ASN A 158 -0.53 -18.79 -19.17
C ASN A 158 -0.48 -19.57 -17.82
N GLN A 159 0.63 -19.54 -17.11
CA GLN A 159 0.68 -20.04 -15.72
C GLN A 159 -0.11 -19.13 -14.79
N VAL A 160 -0.27 -17.83 -15.11
CA VAL A 160 -1.15 -16.89 -14.41
C VAL A 160 -2.63 -17.25 -14.58
N LYS A 161 -3.01 -17.99 -15.64
CA LYS A 161 -4.40 -18.47 -15.85
C LYS A 161 -4.84 -19.59 -14.90
N ARG A 162 -3.89 -20.29 -14.27
CA ARG A 162 -4.18 -21.19 -13.14
C ARG A 162 -3.74 -20.53 -11.84
N ARG A 163 -4.42 -19.45 -11.49
CA ARG A 163 -4.36 -18.91 -10.14
C ARG A 163 -4.86 -20.01 -9.22
N ASP A 164 -3.95 -20.59 -8.42
CA ASP A 164 -4.39 -21.51 -7.39
C ASP A 164 -5.25 -20.74 -6.38
N GLU A 165 -6.12 -21.43 -5.69
CA GLU A 165 -7.01 -20.81 -4.70
C GLU A 165 -6.18 -20.11 -3.60
N ASP A 166 -4.99 -20.62 -3.30
CA ASP A 166 -4.05 -20.05 -2.33
C ASP A 166 -3.52 -18.68 -2.73
N PHE A 167 -3.38 -18.41 -4.03
CA PHE A 167 -3.05 -17.08 -4.51
C PHE A 167 -4.08 -16.04 -4.03
N TYR A 168 -5.35 -16.31 -4.26
CA TYR A 168 -6.41 -15.37 -3.89
C TYR A 168 -6.48 -15.17 -2.39
N VAL A 169 -6.28 -16.24 -1.62
CA VAL A 169 -6.28 -16.19 -0.15
C VAL A 169 -5.11 -15.34 0.35
N ARG A 170 -3.89 -15.57 -0.15
CA ARG A 170 -2.71 -14.77 0.21
C ARG A 170 -2.87 -13.29 -0.11
N ASN A 171 -3.41 -12.98 -1.30
CA ASN A 171 -3.65 -11.58 -1.68
C ASN A 171 -4.74 -10.92 -0.82
N CYS A 172 -5.78 -11.66 -0.42
CA CYS A 172 -6.75 -11.14 0.52
C CYS A 172 -6.13 -10.79 1.88
N LEU A 173 -5.29 -11.68 2.40
CA LEU A 173 -4.63 -11.43 3.69
C LEU A 173 -3.63 -10.27 3.60
N ALA A 174 -2.84 -10.20 2.52
CA ALA A 174 -1.93 -9.08 2.28
C ALA A 174 -2.71 -7.75 2.15
N PHE A 175 -3.76 -7.72 1.34
CA PHE A 175 -4.61 -6.53 1.18
C PHE A 175 -5.21 -6.05 2.50
N ILE A 176 -5.71 -6.98 3.32
CA ILE A 176 -6.21 -6.65 4.67
C ILE A 176 -5.07 -6.11 5.53
N ASN A 177 -3.90 -6.74 5.53
CA ASN A 177 -2.76 -6.31 6.32
C ASN A 177 -2.28 -4.90 5.97
N ASP A 178 -2.28 -4.57 4.69
CA ASP A 178 -1.77 -3.28 4.20
C ASP A 178 -2.81 -2.15 4.30
N HIS A 179 -4.12 -2.49 4.36
CA HIS A 179 -5.22 -1.53 4.28
C HIS A 179 -6.23 -1.63 5.43
N TYR A 180 -5.94 -2.35 6.53
CA TYR A 180 -6.90 -2.58 7.60
C TYR A 180 -7.44 -1.28 8.24
N GLN A 181 -6.69 -0.19 8.18
CA GLN A 181 -7.11 1.12 8.70
C GLN A 181 -8.14 1.82 7.79
N ASP A 182 -8.18 1.44 6.51
CA ASP A 182 -9.05 2.06 5.51
C ASP A 182 -10.45 1.42 5.51
N ASN A 183 -11.41 2.14 4.94
CA ASN A 183 -12.73 1.57 4.67
C ASN A 183 -12.68 0.71 3.39
N ILE A 184 -12.20 -0.53 3.52
CA ILE A 184 -12.05 -1.48 2.42
C ILE A 184 -13.16 -2.52 2.39
N ALA A 185 -13.52 -2.92 1.19
CA ALA A 185 -14.47 -4.00 0.93
C ALA A 185 -13.85 -5.11 0.08
N LEU A 186 -14.46 -6.30 0.10
CA LEU A 186 -14.04 -7.41 -0.77
C LEU A 186 -14.12 -7.06 -2.25
N ALA A 187 -15.07 -6.17 -2.62
CA ALA A 187 -15.23 -5.71 -3.99
C ALA A 187 -13.99 -4.95 -4.48
N ASP A 188 -13.38 -4.10 -3.64
CA ASP A 188 -12.17 -3.34 -4.01
C ASP A 188 -11.03 -4.29 -4.41
N LEU A 189 -10.85 -5.37 -3.65
CA LEU A 189 -9.84 -6.38 -3.98
C LEU A 189 -10.24 -7.22 -5.19
N ALA A 190 -11.52 -7.56 -5.32
CA ALA A 190 -12.01 -8.34 -6.47
C ALA A 190 -11.79 -7.59 -7.79
N ASP A 191 -12.00 -6.27 -7.79
CA ASP A 191 -11.72 -5.40 -8.93
C ASP A 191 -10.22 -5.36 -9.24
N LEU A 192 -9.35 -5.21 -8.22
CA LEU A 192 -7.91 -5.28 -8.38
C LEU A 192 -7.44 -6.60 -8.99
N LEU A 193 -8.02 -7.71 -8.55
CA LEU A 193 -7.68 -9.05 -9.02
C LEU A 193 -8.42 -9.45 -10.30
N SER A 194 -9.33 -8.60 -10.80
CA SER A 194 -10.20 -8.87 -11.97
C SER A 194 -10.98 -10.18 -11.81
N VAL A 195 -11.58 -10.38 -10.65
CA VAL A 195 -12.40 -11.58 -10.34
C VAL A 195 -13.77 -11.20 -9.79
N ASN A 196 -14.68 -12.16 -9.84
CA ASN A 196 -15.98 -11.97 -9.22
C ASN A 196 -15.87 -11.94 -7.68
N PRO A 197 -16.43 -10.95 -6.98
CA PRO A 197 -16.39 -10.85 -5.51
C PRO A 197 -17.01 -12.09 -4.81
N ASN A 198 -18.04 -12.69 -5.38
CA ASN A 198 -18.66 -13.89 -4.80
C ASN A 198 -17.73 -15.11 -4.86
N TYR A 199 -16.98 -15.25 -5.97
CA TYR A 199 -15.96 -16.28 -6.10
C TYR A 199 -14.87 -16.09 -5.02
N LEU A 200 -14.34 -14.87 -4.92
CA LEU A 200 -13.33 -14.53 -3.93
C LEU A 200 -13.82 -14.76 -2.49
N GLY A 201 -15.06 -14.35 -2.20
CA GLY A 201 -15.70 -14.61 -0.91
C GLY A 201 -15.91 -16.10 -0.61
N GLY A 202 -16.19 -16.89 -1.65
CA GLY A 202 -16.27 -18.36 -1.57
C GLY A 202 -14.93 -18.99 -1.17
N LEU A 203 -13.85 -18.54 -1.79
CA LEU A 203 -12.49 -19.01 -1.47
C LEU A 203 -12.07 -18.69 -0.04
N LEU A 204 -12.36 -17.47 0.43
CA LEU A 204 -12.06 -17.11 1.83
C LEU A 204 -12.82 -18.01 2.83
N ARG A 205 -14.10 -18.28 2.59
CA ARG A 205 -14.86 -19.20 3.44
C ARG A 205 -14.30 -20.62 3.41
N LYS A 206 -13.91 -21.11 2.24
CA LYS A 206 -13.36 -22.45 2.04
C LYS A 206 -12.02 -22.63 2.76
N HIS A 207 -11.09 -21.68 2.59
CA HIS A 207 -9.71 -21.83 3.07
C HIS A 207 -9.46 -21.24 4.46
N LEU A 208 -10.16 -20.17 4.84
CA LEU A 208 -9.98 -19.46 6.11
C LEU A 208 -11.14 -19.66 7.09
N HIS A 209 -12.19 -20.36 6.67
CA HIS A 209 -13.42 -20.54 7.44
C HIS A 209 -14.02 -19.21 7.94
N ALA A 210 -13.77 -18.12 7.21
CA ALA A 210 -14.16 -16.77 7.59
C ALA A 210 -14.50 -15.90 6.37
N THR A 211 -15.30 -14.87 6.60
CA THR A 211 -15.57 -13.83 5.59
C THR A 211 -14.45 -12.78 5.58
N PHE A 212 -14.36 -12.00 4.49
CA PHE A 212 -13.44 -10.87 4.41
C PHE A 212 -13.62 -9.89 5.59
N ARG A 213 -14.86 -9.53 5.91
CA ARG A 213 -15.18 -8.64 7.06
C ARG A 213 -14.69 -9.23 8.39
N ARG A 214 -14.79 -10.56 8.56
CA ARG A 214 -14.31 -11.23 9.77
C ARG A 214 -12.78 -11.20 9.87
N GLN A 215 -12.08 -11.40 8.76
CA GLN A 215 -10.62 -11.30 8.72
C GLN A 215 -10.14 -9.85 8.95
N LEU A 216 -10.81 -8.87 8.35
CA LEU A 216 -10.53 -7.46 8.57
C LEU A 216 -10.74 -7.06 10.04
N LEU A 217 -11.86 -7.48 10.64
CA LEU A 217 -12.13 -7.24 12.05
C LEU A 217 -11.04 -7.85 12.94
N ARG A 218 -10.66 -9.10 12.67
CA ARG A 218 -9.61 -9.80 13.41
C ARG A 218 -8.29 -9.03 13.36
N LYS A 219 -7.86 -8.61 12.17
CA LYS A 219 -6.63 -7.82 12.00
C LYS A 219 -6.69 -6.50 12.78
N ARG A 220 -7.81 -5.77 12.70
CA ARG A 220 -8.00 -4.52 13.44
C ARG A 220 -7.90 -4.71 14.96
N LEU A 221 -8.46 -5.80 15.47
CA LEU A 221 -8.39 -6.10 16.91
C LEU A 221 -7.00 -6.55 17.35
N GLU A 222 -6.26 -7.30 16.51
CA GLU A 222 -4.86 -7.67 16.76
C GLU A 222 -3.98 -6.40 16.87
N GLU A 223 -4.14 -5.44 15.97
CA GLU A 223 -3.43 -4.16 16.03
C GLU A 223 -3.83 -3.33 17.25
N ALA A 224 -5.12 -3.33 17.59
CA ALA A 224 -5.59 -2.65 18.80
C ALA A 224 -4.98 -3.24 20.07
N GLU A 225 -4.79 -4.54 20.17
CA GLU A 225 -4.11 -5.17 21.31
C GLU A 225 -2.67 -4.68 21.44
N ILE A 226 -1.95 -4.54 20.31
CA ILE A 226 -0.59 -4.01 20.30
C ILE A 226 -0.58 -2.59 20.83
N LEU A 227 -1.48 -1.72 20.33
CA LEU A 227 -1.58 -0.33 20.79
C LEU A 227 -1.98 -0.24 22.26
N LEU A 228 -2.92 -1.07 22.73
CA LEU A 228 -3.34 -1.13 24.12
C LEU A 228 -2.20 -1.51 25.08
N ARG A 229 -1.27 -2.37 24.60
CA ARG A 229 -0.10 -2.82 25.39
C ARG A 229 1.02 -1.79 25.43
N PHE A 230 1.36 -1.22 24.29
CA PHE A 230 2.60 -0.46 24.13
C PHE A 230 2.40 1.06 24.08
N HIS A 231 1.15 1.56 24.00
CA HIS A 231 0.83 2.96 23.90
C HIS A 231 -0.18 3.40 24.99
N PRO A 232 0.22 3.41 26.28
CA PRO A 232 -0.67 3.74 27.39
C PRO A 232 -1.19 5.18 27.33
N GLN A 233 -0.50 6.09 26.65
CA GLN A 233 -0.88 7.49 26.44
C GLN A 233 -2.08 7.67 25.51
N LEU A 234 -2.37 6.69 24.62
CA LEU A 234 -3.50 6.79 23.70
C LEU A 234 -4.82 6.48 24.43
N SER A 235 -5.84 7.27 24.17
CA SER A 235 -7.21 6.97 24.61
C SER A 235 -7.77 5.77 23.86
N ILE A 236 -8.80 5.14 24.41
CA ILE A 236 -9.50 4.01 23.74
C ILE A 236 -10.09 4.46 22.39
N GLY A 237 -10.60 5.70 22.31
CA GLY A 237 -11.10 6.30 21.07
C GLY A 237 -10.02 6.46 20.00
N GLU A 238 -8.85 6.99 20.37
CA GLU A 238 -7.72 7.13 19.43
C GLU A 238 -7.24 5.78 18.93
N ILE A 239 -7.17 4.76 19.78
CA ILE A 239 -6.82 3.41 19.37
C ILE A 239 -7.86 2.85 18.39
N ALA A 240 -9.15 3.03 18.66
CA ALA A 240 -10.21 2.61 17.76
C ALA A 240 -10.02 3.24 16.36
N PHE A 241 -9.83 4.55 16.31
CA PHE A 241 -9.59 5.28 15.06
C PHE A 241 -8.32 4.79 14.32
N LYS A 242 -7.20 4.65 15.03
CA LYS A 242 -5.95 4.15 14.46
C LYS A 242 -6.06 2.74 13.89
N CYS A 243 -6.96 1.93 14.42
CA CYS A 243 -7.26 0.58 13.93
C CYS A 243 -8.36 0.53 12.86
N GLY A 244 -8.82 1.69 12.36
CA GLY A 244 -9.79 1.76 11.26
C GLY A 244 -11.27 1.62 11.69
N PHE A 245 -11.58 1.76 12.98
CA PHE A 245 -12.96 1.84 13.43
C PHE A 245 -13.46 3.29 13.35
N SER A 246 -14.64 3.48 12.79
CA SER A 246 -15.29 4.80 12.74
C SER A 246 -16.02 5.19 14.02
N ASP A 247 -16.24 4.21 14.93
CA ASP A 247 -16.97 4.39 16.17
C ASP A 247 -16.29 3.61 17.31
N SER A 248 -15.97 4.30 18.41
CA SER A 248 -15.28 3.73 19.57
C SER A 248 -16.17 2.80 20.41
N ASN A 249 -17.50 3.00 20.40
CA ASN A 249 -18.42 2.13 21.10
C ASN A 249 -18.55 0.82 20.35
N TYR A 250 -18.67 0.89 19.03
CA TYR A 250 -18.65 -0.31 18.18
C TYR A 250 -17.32 -1.09 18.35
N PHE A 251 -16.19 -0.40 18.36
CA PHE A 251 -14.89 -1.02 18.65
C PHE A 251 -14.91 -1.75 19.99
N SER A 252 -15.32 -1.06 21.07
CA SER A 252 -15.32 -1.64 22.41
C SER A 252 -16.23 -2.86 22.52
N ALA A 253 -17.41 -2.82 21.90
CA ALA A 253 -18.31 -3.97 21.81
C ALA A 253 -17.72 -5.15 21.04
N GLN A 254 -17.06 -4.91 19.88
CA GLN A 254 -16.39 -5.96 19.11
C GLN A 254 -15.20 -6.54 19.87
N PHE A 255 -14.39 -5.68 20.50
CA PHE A 255 -13.25 -6.11 21.30
C PHE A 255 -13.70 -7.00 22.46
N HIS A 256 -14.72 -6.58 23.21
CA HIS A 256 -15.29 -7.38 24.29
C HIS A 256 -15.81 -8.74 23.81
N ARG A 257 -16.54 -8.74 22.70
CA ARG A 257 -17.09 -9.99 22.11
C ARG A 257 -15.98 -10.97 21.70
N GLU A 258 -14.87 -10.48 21.17
CA GLU A 258 -13.80 -11.32 20.63
C GLU A 258 -12.74 -11.68 21.66
N ARG A 259 -12.57 -10.90 22.74
CA ARG A 259 -11.53 -11.06 23.78
C ARG A 259 -12.09 -11.36 25.16
N GLY A 260 -13.41 -11.33 25.35
CA GLY A 260 -14.07 -11.62 26.62
C GLY A 260 -13.94 -10.51 27.66
N MET A 261 -13.29 -9.38 27.34
CA MET A 261 -13.12 -8.25 28.26
C MET A 261 -13.08 -6.92 27.50
N SER A 262 -13.33 -5.81 28.21
CA SER A 262 -13.28 -4.49 27.60
C SER A 262 -11.84 -4.09 27.22
N PRO A 263 -11.63 -3.17 26.25
CA PRO A 263 -10.30 -2.65 25.93
C PRO A 263 -9.60 -2.02 27.16
N THR A 264 -10.37 -1.36 28.03
CA THR A 264 -9.86 -0.74 29.26
C THR A 264 -9.36 -1.78 30.25
N ASP A 265 -10.11 -2.86 30.45
CA ASP A 265 -9.73 -3.96 31.36
C ASP A 265 -8.53 -4.73 30.81
N PHE A 266 -8.49 -4.92 29.48
CA PHE A 266 -7.35 -5.53 28.81
C PHE A 266 -6.06 -4.73 29.03
N ARG A 267 -6.12 -3.40 28.93
CA ARG A 267 -5.01 -2.49 29.22
C ARG A 267 -4.55 -2.60 30.68
N LYS A 268 -5.49 -2.57 31.64
CA LYS A 268 -5.18 -2.67 33.07
C LYS A 268 -4.51 -3.99 33.42
N ARG A 269 -5.10 -5.11 33.01
CA ARG A 269 -4.57 -6.44 33.29
C ARG A 269 -3.12 -6.60 32.81
N ARG A 270 -2.77 -6.00 31.67
CA ARG A 270 -1.42 -6.05 31.13
C ARG A 270 -0.43 -5.18 31.88
N ARG A 271 -0.85 -4.05 32.46
CA ARG A 271 -0.01 -3.26 33.36
C ARG A 271 0.35 -4.05 34.60
N ASP A 272 -0.62 -4.78 35.17
CA ASP A 272 -0.43 -5.58 36.39
C ASP A 272 0.49 -6.80 36.14
N GLU A 273 0.49 -7.37 34.92
CA GLU A 273 1.32 -8.53 34.56
C GLU A 273 2.80 -8.17 34.27
N PHE A 274 3.11 -6.96 33.81
CA PHE A 274 4.46 -6.60 33.32
C PHE A 274 5.15 -5.48 34.12
N GLY A 275 4.49 -4.87 35.13
CA GLY A 275 5.04 -3.74 35.88
C GLY A 275 5.23 -2.47 35.06
N ASP A 276 5.14 -1.30 35.67
CA ASP A 276 5.51 -0.04 35.06
C ASP A 276 7.01 -0.06 34.74
N TYR A 277 7.37 -0.31 33.49
CA TYR A 277 8.69 0.08 32.98
C TYR A 277 8.62 1.59 32.75
N GLY A 278 8.92 2.36 33.82
CA GLY A 278 9.09 3.80 33.81
C GLY A 278 10.35 4.25 33.06
#